data_0e8412de84fa7ff3ed5734a0e55e374e
#
_entry.id   0e8412de84fa7ff3ed5734a0e55e374e
#
_cell.length_a   1.000
_cell.length_b   1.000
_cell.length_c   1.000
_cell.angle_alpha   90.00
_cell.angle_beta   90.00
_cell.angle_gamma   90.00
#
_symmetry.space_group_name_H-M   'P 1'
#
loop_
_entity.id
_entity.type
_entity.pdbx_description
1 polymer ?
#
loop_
_entity_poly.entity_id
_entity_poly.type
_entity_poly.pdbx_seq_one_letter_code
_entity_poly.pdbx_strand_id
1 'polypeptide(L)'
;IRDSYNLLQGKPELIEDSKTIDLEKDFVPTLINEKKSFWDEFNFGNIALTPLSFVYWSVSTFKNTFFKPKASNEGEVPVVVVGNVTVGGNGKTPLVSQIALDLKNLGFKPGIILRGYKGSFTGTKLVNDNTTAKEVGDEAIFHFNRGFNVVVDRDRARALSYLERNTDCNIVISDDGLQHTSLRRDFEIVVEDANRNFGNQLFLPAGPLRDNIWKTKKVDLFIY
;
A
#
# COMPACT_ATOMS: atom_id res chain seq x y z
N ILE A 1 17.06 4.36 14.79
CA ILE A 1 17.17 4.47 13.31
C ILE A 1 18.63 4.62 12.89
N ARG A 2 19.46 5.37 13.61
CA ARG A 2 20.89 5.52 13.29
C ARG A 2 21.70 4.24 13.52
N ASP A 3 21.33 3.44 14.49
CA ASP A 3 22.03 2.18 14.81
C ASP A 3 21.67 1.04 13.87
N SER A 4 20.50 1.07 13.25
CA SER A 4 20.08 0.06 12.24
C SER A 4 20.80 0.26 10.89
N TYR A 5 21.24 1.49 10.59
CA TYR A 5 21.97 1.80 9.35
C TYR A 5 23.40 1.24 9.36
N ASN A 6 24.00 1.13 10.54
CA ASN A 6 25.36 0.62 10.69
C ASN A 6 25.44 -0.92 10.64
N LEU A 7 24.32 -1.63 10.80
CA LEU A 7 24.26 -3.08 10.66
C LEU A 7 24.24 -3.57 9.20
N LEU A 8 23.95 -2.68 8.25
CA LEU A 8 23.91 -3.00 6.82
C LEU A 8 25.25 -2.79 6.09
N GLN A 9 26.29 -2.25 6.77
CA GLN A 9 27.62 -2.03 6.18
C GLN A 9 28.63 -3.15 6.43
N GLY A 10 28.20 -4.29 6.97
CA GLY A 10 29.06 -5.44 7.31
C GLY A 10 29.02 -6.56 6.29
N LYS A 11 29.96 -6.52 5.34
CA LYS A 11 30.42 -7.56 4.41
C LYS A 11 29.72 -7.70 3.05
N PRO A 12 30.36 -7.25 1.96
CA PRO A 12 30.06 -7.65 0.60
C PRO A 12 30.87 -8.89 0.21
N GLU A 13 30.58 -10.03 0.75
CA GLU A 13 31.14 -11.32 0.28
C GLU A 13 30.09 -12.40 0.47
N LEU A 14 29.12 -12.49 -0.42
CA LEU A 14 28.30 -13.70 -0.67
C LEU A 14 27.17 -13.39 -1.67
N ILE A 15 27.50 -12.90 -2.88
CA ILE A 15 26.62 -13.02 -4.03
C ILE A 15 27.49 -13.31 -5.25
N GLU A 16 28.07 -14.51 -5.26
CA GLU A 16 28.66 -15.10 -6.46
C GLU A 16 27.84 -16.36 -6.77
N ASP A 17 26.61 -16.18 -7.25
CA ASP A 17 25.82 -17.11 -8.05
C ASP A 17 24.38 -16.56 -8.30
N SER A 18 24.25 -15.25 -8.43
CA SER A 18 23.03 -14.72 -9.01
C SER A 18 23.17 -14.75 -10.54
N LYS A 19 22.48 -15.66 -11.22
CA LYS A 19 22.15 -15.49 -12.62
C LYS A 19 21.61 -14.08 -12.79
N THR A 20 22.43 -13.22 -13.36
CA THR A 20 21.99 -11.90 -13.82
C THR A 20 20.87 -12.15 -14.81
N ILE A 21 19.62 -11.93 -14.38
CA ILE A 21 18.48 -11.85 -15.28
C ILE A 21 18.75 -10.59 -16.12
N ASP A 22 19.07 -10.79 -17.38
CA ASP A 22 19.25 -9.71 -18.34
C ASP A 22 17.87 -9.13 -18.63
N LEU A 23 17.46 -8.15 -17.83
CA LEU A 23 16.15 -7.50 -17.90
C LEU A 23 15.89 -6.84 -19.27
N GLU A 24 16.93 -6.61 -20.08
CA GLU A 24 16.76 -6.08 -21.43
C GLU A 24 16.41 -7.15 -22.48
N LYS A 25 16.74 -8.43 -22.24
CA LYS A 25 16.48 -9.51 -23.23
C LYS A 25 15.21 -10.27 -22.97
N ASP A 26 14.75 -10.36 -21.72
CA ASP A 26 13.56 -11.14 -21.37
C ASP A 26 12.30 -10.29 -21.21
N PHE A 27 12.42 -8.97 -21.27
CA PHE A 27 11.29 -8.05 -21.26
C PHE A 27 10.87 -7.75 -22.69
N VAL A 28 10.03 -8.60 -23.28
CA VAL A 28 9.25 -8.23 -24.45
C VAL A 28 8.17 -7.24 -23.97
N PRO A 29 8.26 -5.95 -24.31
CA PRO A 29 7.17 -5.04 -24.02
C PRO A 29 5.99 -5.48 -24.88
N THR A 30 5.08 -6.23 -24.27
CA THR A 30 3.75 -6.39 -24.84
C THR A 30 3.20 -4.98 -24.89
N LEU A 31 3.11 -4.41 -26.09
CA LEU A 31 2.39 -3.16 -26.35
C LEU A 31 0.91 -3.43 -26.00
N ILE A 32 0.61 -3.47 -24.71
CA ILE A 32 -0.75 -3.38 -24.23
C ILE A 32 -1.16 -1.97 -24.60
N ASN A 33 -2.02 -1.88 -25.59
CA ASN A 33 -2.68 -0.65 -25.98
C ASN A 33 -3.59 -0.27 -24.80
N GLU A 34 -2.99 0.32 -23.74
CA GLU A 34 -3.70 0.71 -22.54
C GLU A 34 -4.71 1.77 -22.95
N LYS A 35 -5.97 1.39 -22.85
CA LYS A 35 -7.09 2.28 -23.11
C LYS A 35 -6.96 3.45 -22.13
N LYS A 36 -6.60 4.64 -22.66
CA LYS A 36 -6.46 5.84 -21.84
C LYS A 36 -7.68 6.01 -20.94
N SER A 37 -7.43 6.18 -19.65
CA SER A 37 -8.50 6.41 -18.68
C SER A 37 -9.07 7.81 -18.86
N PHE A 38 -10.34 7.99 -18.47
CA PHE A 38 -10.98 9.31 -18.42
C PHE A 38 -10.13 10.35 -17.66
N TRP A 39 -9.27 9.93 -16.75
CA TRP A 39 -8.45 10.79 -15.90
C TRP A 39 -7.01 11.00 -16.39
N ASP A 40 -6.61 10.38 -17.49
CA ASP A 40 -5.22 10.50 -17.95
C ASP A 40 -4.95 11.82 -18.67
N GLU A 41 -5.99 12.43 -19.26
CA GLU A 41 -5.91 13.70 -19.98
C GLU A 41 -7.04 14.65 -19.57
N PHE A 42 -6.83 15.94 -19.81
CA PHE A 42 -7.90 16.94 -19.66
C PHE A 42 -8.93 16.81 -20.77
N ASN A 43 -10.19 16.71 -20.39
CA ASN A 43 -11.32 16.72 -21.31
C ASN A 43 -12.47 17.57 -20.73
N PHE A 44 -13.47 17.89 -21.56
CA PHE A 44 -14.59 18.72 -21.14
C PHE A 44 -15.34 18.15 -19.93
N GLY A 45 -15.46 16.82 -19.84
CA GLY A 45 -16.09 16.16 -18.69
C GLY A 45 -15.33 16.37 -17.38
N ASN A 46 -13.99 16.35 -17.41
CA ASN A 46 -13.17 16.63 -16.23
C ASN A 46 -13.40 18.09 -15.76
N ILE A 47 -13.44 19.04 -16.69
CA ILE A 47 -13.65 20.45 -16.38
C ILE A 47 -15.02 20.64 -15.70
N ALA A 48 -16.07 20.02 -16.23
CA ALA A 48 -17.41 20.09 -15.66
C ALA A 48 -17.49 19.49 -14.23
N LEU A 49 -16.62 18.52 -13.90
CA LEU A 49 -16.55 17.88 -12.58
C LEU A 49 -15.65 18.64 -11.58
N THR A 50 -14.90 19.65 -12.03
CA THR A 50 -13.95 20.40 -11.17
C THR A 50 -14.61 20.99 -9.91
N PRO A 51 -15.83 21.55 -9.93
CA PRO A 51 -16.47 22.06 -8.71
C PRO A 51 -16.64 20.96 -7.64
N LEU A 52 -17.01 19.74 -8.05
CA LEU A 52 -17.13 18.60 -7.13
C LEU A 52 -15.77 18.15 -6.58
N SER A 53 -14.73 18.26 -7.40
CA SER A 53 -13.35 17.97 -6.94
C SER A 53 -12.87 18.96 -5.90
N PHE A 54 -13.25 20.22 -6.03
CA PHE A 54 -12.96 21.24 -5.01
C PHE A 54 -13.64 20.91 -3.67
N VAL A 55 -14.89 20.47 -3.71
CA VAL A 55 -15.62 20.01 -2.50
C VAL A 55 -14.90 18.79 -1.89
N TYR A 56 -14.56 17.80 -2.71
CA TYR A 56 -13.82 16.61 -2.25
C TYR A 56 -12.49 17.00 -1.60
N TRP A 57 -11.70 17.84 -2.26
CA TRP A 57 -10.42 18.32 -1.73
C TRP A 57 -10.60 19.07 -0.39
N SER A 58 -11.59 19.95 -0.30
CA SER A 58 -11.88 20.72 0.92
C SER A 58 -12.24 19.79 2.08
N VAL A 59 -13.15 18.85 1.87
CA VAL A 59 -13.56 17.86 2.89
C VAL A 59 -12.37 16.96 3.29
N SER A 60 -11.61 16.47 2.33
CA SER A 60 -10.43 15.63 2.59
C SER A 60 -9.36 16.38 3.39
N THR A 61 -9.09 17.64 3.00
CA THR A 61 -8.12 18.49 3.69
C THR A 61 -8.58 18.81 5.11
N PHE A 62 -9.85 19.19 5.27
CA PHE A 62 -10.45 19.46 6.58
C PHE A 62 -10.36 18.24 7.49
N LYS A 63 -10.76 17.06 7.00
CA LYS A 63 -10.63 15.80 7.73
C LYS A 63 -9.19 15.53 8.16
N ASN A 64 -8.25 15.66 7.25
CA ASN A 64 -6.83 15.38 7.52
C ASN A 64 -6.18 16.40 8.47
N THR A 65 -6.71 17.60 8.56
CA THR A 65 -6.17 18.68 9.43
C THR A 65 -6.79 18.62 10.82
N PHE A 66 -8.11 18.52 10.91
CA PHE A 66 -8.84 18.65 12.16
C PHE A 66 -9.17 17.32 12.84
N PHE A 67 -9.34 16.26 12.06
CA PHE A 67 -9.61 14.92 12.58
C PHE A 67 -8.40 14.00 12.35
N LYS A 68 -7.28 14.35 12.99
CA LYS A 68 -6.18 13.40 13.15
C LYS A 68 -6.50 12.52 14.36
N PRO A 69 -7.08 11.33 14.19
CA PRO A 69 -7.21 10.43 15.31
C PRO A 69 -5.79 10.19 15.85
N LYS A 70 -5.62 10.34 17.16
CA LYS A 70 -4.38 9.96 17.81
C LYS A 70 -4.12 8.50 17.44
N ALA A 71 -2.94 8.20 16.91
CA ALA A 71 -2.58 6.81 16.63
C ALA A 71 -2.79 6.02 17.93
N SER A 72 -3.76 5.12 17.92
CA SER A 72 -4.21 4.42 19.12
C SER A 72 -3.38 3.19 19.44
N ASN A 73 -2.33 2.95 18.66
CA ASN A 73 -1.55 1.73 18.77
C ASN A 73 -0.32 1.97 19.62
N GLU A 74 -0.35 1.47 20.83
CA GLU A 74 0.80 1.32 21.73
C GLU A 74 1.57 0.01 21.46
N GLY A 75 1.45 -0.57 20.24
CA GLY A 75 2.16 -1.79 19.85
C GLY A 75 3.66 -1.54 19.66
N GLU A 76 4.47 -2.59 19.87
CA GLU A 76 5.93 -2.53 19.71
C GLU A 76 6.38 -2.94 18.28
N VAL A 77 5.51 -3.62 17.54
CA VAL A 77 5.85 -4.16 16.22
C VAL A 77 5.91 -3.03 15.18
N PRO A 78 7.02 -2.87 14.44
CA PRO A 78 7.15 -1.86 13.40
C PRO A 78 6.09 -2.00 12.31
N VAL A 79 5.57 -0.87 11.83
CA VAL A 79 4.52 -0.82 10.82
C VAL A 79 5.00 -0.09 9.57
N VAL A 80 5.05 -0.82 8.46
CA VAL A 80 5.32 -0.29 7.12
C VAL A 80 3.98 -0.05 6.42
N VAL A 81 3.73 1.18 6.03
CA VAL A 81 2.51 1.53 5.29
C VAL A 81 2.83 1.67 3.81
N VAL A 82 2.18 0.86 2.99
CA VAL A 82 2.26 0.97 1.52
C VAL A 82 0.94 1.53 1.00
N GLY A 83 1.03 2.53 0.12
CA GLY A 83 -0.16 3.14 -0.45
C GLY A 83 0.14 3.94 -1.71
N ASN A 84 -0.86 4.66 -2.21
CA ASN A 84 -0.72 5.57 -3.33
C ASN A 84 -1.60 6.81 -3.15
N VAL A 85 -1.34 7.85 -3.92
CA VAL A 85 -2.12 9.10 -3.88
C VAL A 85 -3.19 9.17 -4.95
N THR A 86 -3.18 8.26 -5.93
CA THR A 86 -4.19 8.15 -6.99
C THR A 86 -5.15 6.98 -6.77
N VAL A 87 -6.26 6.93 -7.46
CA VAL A 87 -7.10 5.73 -7.57
C VAL A 87 -6.64 4.89 -8.75
N GLY A 88 -6.68 3.57 -8.61
CA GLY A 88 -6.34 2.62 -9.67
C GLY A 88 -5.40 1.51 -9.22
N GLY A 89 -5.07 0.64 -10.15
CA GLY A 89 -4.17 -0.50 -9.95
C GLY A 89 -2.71 -0.10 -10.15
N ASN A 90 -2.06 0.42 -9.14
CA ASN A 90 -0.67 0.89 -9.19
C ASN A 90 0.34 -0.18 -8.75
N GLY A 91 0.02 -1.46 -8.89
CA GLY A 91 0.95 -2.54 -8.53
C GLY A 91 1.24 -2.71 -7.03
N LYS A 92 0.47 -2.06 -6.12
CA LYS A 92 0.71 -2.12 -4.67
C LYS A 92 0.71 -3.54 -4.11
N THR A 93 -0.33 -4.31 -4.40
CA THR A 93 -0.50 -5.65 -3.81
C THR A 93 0.64 -6.62 -4.16
N PRO A 94 1.11 -6.71 -5.42
CA PRO A 94 2.32 -7.46 -5.75
C PRO A 94 3.57 -6.94 -5.01
N LEU A 95 3.75 -5.63 -4.93
CA LEU A 95 4.89 -5.03 -4.23
C LEU A 95 4.86 -5.32 -2.73
N VAL A 96 3.71 -5.19 -2.07
CA VAL A 96 3.54 -5.56 -0.65
C VAL A 96 3.95 -7.02 -0.41
N SER A 97 3.50 -7.93 -1.29
CA SER A 97 3.93 -9.34 -1.20
C SER A 97 5.43 -9.52 -1.40
N GLN A 98 6.04 -8.76 -2.31
CA GLN A 98 7.49 -8.84 -2.54
C GLN A 98 8.26 -8.30 -1.33
N ILE A 99 7.89 -7.14 -0.80
CA ILE A 99 8.49 -6.59 0.42
C ILE A 99 8.37 -7.59 1.59
N ALA A 100 7.19 -8.21 1.76
CA ALA A 100 6.98 -9.22 2.79
C ALA A 100 7.89 -10.44 2.59
N LEU A 101 8.08 -10.89 1.35
CA LEU A 101 8.97 -12.00 1.03
C LEU A 101 10.43 -11.66 1.33
N ASP A 102 10.88 -10.47 0.94
CA ASP A 102 12.25 -10.01 1.18
C ASP A 102 12.53 -9.88 2.68
N LEU A 103 11.60 -9.33 3.45
CA LEU A 103 11.69 -9.28 4.90
C LEU A 103 11.74 -10.69 5.53
N LYS A 104 10.94 -11.63 5.02
CA LYS A 104 10.98 -13.02 5.45
C LYS A 104 12.34 -13.67 5.19
N ASN A 105 12.94 -13.41 4.02
CA ASN A 105 14.27 -13.90 3.66
C ASN A 105 15.37 -13.29 4.55
N LEU A 106 15.14 -12.09 5.09
CA LEU A 106 16.02 -11.44 6.07
C LEU A 106 15.80 -11.93 7.52
N GLY A 107 14.91 -12.92 7.73
CA GLY A 107 14.65 -13.51 9.04
C GLY A 107 13.54 -12.82 9.86
N PHE A 108 12.84 -11.84 9.28
CA PHE A 108 11.65 -11.27 9.91
C PHE A 108 10.43 -12.18 9.75
N LYS A 109 9.42 -11.94 10.57
CA LYS A 109 8.11 -12.62 10.50
C LYS A 109 7.04 -11.60 10.11
N PRO A 110 6.91 -11.27 8.80
CA PRO A 110 5.98 -10.26 8.36
C PRO A 110 4.53 -10.72 8.48
N GLY A 111 3.67 -9.80 8.93
CA GLY A 111 2.23 -9.91 8.84
C GLY A 111 1.67 -8.81 7.94
N ILE A 112 0.53 -9.06 7.33
CA ILE A 112 -0.10 -8.12 6.40
C ILE A 112 -1.49 -7.75 6.91
N ILE A 113 -1.78 -6.46 6.96
CA ILE A 113 -3.11 -5.96 7.28
C ILE A 113 -3.70 -5.21 6.09
N LEU A 114 -4.96 -5.48 5.77
CA LEU A 114 -5.66 -4.84 4.66
C LEU A 114 -7.15 -4.65 4.95
N ARG A 115 -7.84 -3.92 4.06
CA ARG A 115 -9.24 -3.52 4.25
C ARG A 115 -10.24 -4.64 4.00
N GLY A 116 -9.88 -5.60 3.15
CA GLY A 116 -10.84 -6.56 2.60
C GLY A 116 -11.74 -5.93 1.54
N TYR A 117 -11.14 -5.26 0.58
CA TYR A 117 -11.90 -4.65 -0.53
C TYR A 117 -12.71 -5.70 -1.28
N LYS A 118 -13.98 -5.39 -1.58
CA LYS A 118 -15.00 -6.30 -2.14
C LYS A 118 -15.36 -7.51 -1.27
N GLY A 119 -14.78 -7.67 -0.09
CA GLY A 119 -15.19 -8.69 0.86
C GLY A 119 -16.50 -8.32 1.56
N SER A 120 -17.30 -9.33 1.88
CA SER A 120 -18.59 -9.17 2.58
C SER A 120 -18.45 -9.17 4.10
N PHE A 121 -17.31 -9.64 4.64
CA PHE A 121 -17.09 -9.74 6.08
C PHE A 121 -16.93 -8.37 6.73
N THR A 122 -17.51 -8.21 7.90
CA THR A 122 -17.40 -7.01 8.73
C THR A 122 -16.78 -7.36 10.06
N GLY A 123 -15.82 -6.52 10.51
CA GLY A 123 -15.05 -6.75 11.72
C GLY A 123 -13.62 -7.22 11.43
N THR A 124 -12.96 -7.82 12.42
CA THR A 124 -11.58 -8.29 12.32
C THR A 124 -11.55 -9.79 12.03
N LYS A 125 -10.82 -10.21 11.00
CA LYS A 125 -10.67 -11.62 10.63
C LYS A 125 -9.23 -11.95 10.28
N LEU A 126 -8.67 -12.94 10.98
CA LEU A 126 -7.44 -13.61 10.55
C LEU A 126 -7.80 -14.61 9.43
N VAL A 127 -7.15 -14.48 8.30
CA VAL A 127 -7.37 -15.35 7.14
C VAL A 127 -6.80 -16.75 7.42
N ASN A 128 -7.54 -17.79 7.06
CA ASN A 128 -7.15 -19.18 7.19
C ASN A 128 -7.67 -20.00 6.00
N ASP A 129 -7.35 -21.29 5.96
CA ASP A 129 -7.69 -22.18 4.84
C ASP A 129 -9.18 -22.26 4.51
N ASN A 130 -10.07 -22.00 5.49
CA ASN A 130 -11.52 -22.01 5.30
C ASN A 130 -12.08 -20.62 4.88
N THR A 131 -11.20 -19.60 4.77
CA THR A 131 -11.62 -18.25 4.42
C THR A 131 -11.70 -18.09 2.91
N THR A 132 -12.81 -17.53 2.43
CA THR A 132 -13.06 -17.34 1.00
C THR A 132 -12.79 -15.91 0.54
N ALA A 133 -12.43 -15.73 -0.74
CA ALA A 133 -12.28 -14.42 -1.35
C ALA A 133 -13.57 -13.57 -1.28
N LYS A 134 -14.74 -14.23 -1.30
CA LYS A 134 -16.04 -13.54 -1.14
C LYS A 134 -16.17 -12.88 0.24
N GLU A 135 -15.55 -13.45 1.27
CA GLU A 135 -15.58 -12.90 2.63
C GLU A 135 -14.57 -11.76 2.81
N VAL A 136 -13.32 -11.95 2.37
CA VAL A 136 -12.22 -11.06 2.74
C VAL A 136 -11.61 -10.29 1.57
N GLY A 137 -12.05 -10.55 0.33
CA GLY A 137 -11.50 -9.97 -0.89
C GLY A 137 -10.33 -10.77 -1.46
N ASP A 138 -10.09 -10.61 -2.77
CA ASP A 138 -9.07 -11.36 -3.51
C ASP A 138 -7.64 -11.04 -3.03
N GLU A 139 -7.37 -9.78 -2.66
CA GLU A 139 -6.05 -9.33 -2.19
C GLU A 139 -5.62 -10.06 -0.91
N ALA A 140 -6.56 -10.29 0.01
CA ALA A 140 -6.29 -11.00 1.26
C ALA A 140 -5.90 -12.47 1.00
N ILE A 141 -6.64 -13.14 0.12
CA ILE A 141 -6.34 -14.52 -0.29
C ILE A 141 -5.02 -14.60 -1.05
N PHE A 142 -4.72 -13.61 -1.89
CA PHE A 142 -3.46 -13.54 -2.61
C PHE A 142 -2.24 -13.52 -1.67
N HIS A 143 -2.27 -12.71 -0.61
CA HIS A 143 -1.21 -12.67 0.38
C HIS A 143 -1.16 -13.93 1.24
N PHE A 144 -2.32 -14.45 1.65
CA PHE A 144 -2.42 -15.69 2.43
C PHE A 144 -1.82 -16.89 1.69
N ASN A 145 -2.13 -17.05 0.40
CA ASN A 145 -1.61 -18.14 -0.43
C ASN A 145 -0.07 -18.09 -0.62
N ARG A 146 0.56 -16.95 -0.31
CA ARG A 146 2.01 -16.78 -0.28
C ARG A 146 2.63 -17.08 1.08
N GLY A 147 1.83 -17.56 2.02
CA GLY A 147 2.27 -18.01 3.33
C GLY A 147 2.52 -16.88 4.33
N PHE A 148 1.76 -15.80 4.24
CA PHE A 148 1.79 -14.70 5.22
C PHE A 148 0.60 -14.78 6.18
N ASN A 149 0.80 -14.32 7.41
CA ASN A 149 -0.30 -14.03 8.32
C ASN A 149 -1.04 -12.79 7.81
N VAL A 150 -2.33 -12.90 7.56
CA VAL A 150 -3.14 -11.83 6.96
C VAL A 150 -4.33 -11.54 7.85
N VAL A 151 -4.49 -10.28 8.25
CA VAL A 151 -5.68 -9.82 8.98
C VAL A 151 -6.43 -8.77 8.17
N VAL A 152 -7.72 -8.97 8.05
CA VAL A 152 -8.64 -8.07 7.35
C VAL A 152 -9.48 -7.31 8.36
N ASP A 153 -9.47 -5.99 8.28
CA ASP A 153 -10.38 -5.11 9.00
C ASP A 153 -10.44 -3.72 8.33
N ARG A 154 -11.61 -3.08 8.34
CA ARG A 154 -11.76 -1.68 7.92
C ARG A 154 -11.02 -0.73 8.87
N ASP A 155 -10.95 -1.06 10.15
CA ASP A 155 -10.14 -0.38 11.15
C ASP A 155 -8.74 -1.02 11.21
N ARG A 156 -7.77 -0.33 10.63
CA ARG A 156 -6.37 -0.81 10.55
C ARG A 156 -5.69 -0.91 11.91
N ALA A 157 -6.06 -0.03 12.85
CA ALA A 157 -5.51 -0.06 14.19
C ALA A 157 -5.95 -1.33 14.93
N ARG A 158 -7.23 -1.68 14.78
CA ARG A 158 -7.77 -2.92 15.33
C ARG A 158 -7.18 -4.16 14.67
N ALA A 159 -7.00 -4.13 13.33
CA ALA A 159 -6.34 -5.21 12.59
C ALA A 159 -4.91 -5.44 13.09
N LEU A 160 -4.13 -4.37 13.30
CA LEU A 160 -2.78 -4.44 13.84
C LEU A 160 -2.76 -5.06 15.23
N SER A 161 -3.54 -4.53 16.16
CA SER A 161 -3.61 -5.06 17.53
C SER A 161 -4.07 -6.53 17.58
N TYR A 162 -4.94 -6.93 16.65
CA TYR A 162 -5.37 -8.31 16.56
C TYR A 162 -4.24 -9.22 16.05
N LEU A 163 -3.51 -8.79 15.03
CA LEU A 163 -2.40 -9.54 14.44
C LEU A 163 -1.26 -9.71 15.45
N GLU A 164 -0.90 -8.65 16.19
CA GLU A 164 0.12 -8.68 17.24
C GLU A 164 -0.20 -9.69 18.35
N ARG A 165 -1.48 -9.80 18.73
CA ARG A 165 -1.90 -10.68 19.83
C ARG A 165 -2.08 -12.15 19.40
N ASN A 166 -2.34 -12.42 18.15
CA ASN A 166 -2.74 -13.75 17.66
C ASN A 166 -1.72 -14.40 16.75
N THR A 167 -0.58 -13.75 16.50
CA THR A 167 0.49 -14.26 15.65
C THR A 167 1.85 -13.92 16.26
N ASP A 168 2.91 -14.51 15.73
CA ASP A 168 4.31 -14.25 16.11
C ASP A 168 4.99 -13.24 15.17
N CYS A 169 4.20 -12.44 14.46
CA CYS A 169 4.72 -11.40 13.55
C CYS A 169 5.52 -10.35 14.32
N ASN A 170 6.68 -9.99 13.78
CA ASN A 170 7.58 -8.97 14.34
C ASN A 170 7.77 -7.74 13.44
N ILE A 171 7.07 -7.69 12.32
CA ILE A 171 6.91 -6.53 11.42
C ILE A 171 5.57 -6.64 10.71
N VAL A 172 4.89 -5.52 10.52
CA VAL A 172 3.57 -5.49 9.87
C VAL A 172 3.60 -4.57 8.66
N ILE A 173 3.00 -5.03 7.56
CA ILE A 173 2.82 -4.25 6.34
C ILE A 173 1.33 -3.97 6.15
N SER A 174 0.98 -2.68 6.03
CA SER A 174 -0.39 -2.27 5.73
C SER A 174 -0.54 -2.03 4.24
N ASP A 175 -1.31 -2.88 3.56
CA ASP A 175 -1.67 -2.67 2.15
C ASP A 175 -2.79 -1.64 2.04
N ASP A 176 -2.58 -0.65 1.15
CA ASP A 176 -3.43 0.52 0.93
C ASP A 176 -3.74 1.30 2.22
N GLY A 177 -2.69 1.52 3.03
CA GLY A 177 -2.81 2.14 4.36
C GLY A 177 -2.66 3.65 4.40
N LEU A 178 -2.26 4.33 3.32
CA LEU A 178 -1.85 5.74 3.33
C LEU A 178 -2.94 6.71 3.85
N GLN A 179 -4.21 6.44 3.59
CA GLN A 179 -5.35 7.25 4.02
C GLN A 179 -5.82 6.94 5.45
N HIS A 180 -5.27 5.92 6.11
CA HIS A 180 -5.66 5.51 7.45
C HIS A 180 -4.80 6.18 8.52
N THR A 181 -5.11 7.43 8.84
CA THR A 181 -4.34 8.28 9.77
C THR A 181 -4.34 7.82 11.22
N SER A 182 -5.23 6.91 11.61
CA SER A 182 -5.28 6.29 12.95
C SER A 182 -4.26 5.17 13.14
N LEU A 183 -3.70 4.64 12.04
CA LEU A 183 -2.68 3.60 12.10
C LEU A 183 -1.31 4.25 12.42
N ARG A 184 -0.59 3.70 13.40
CA ARG A 184 0.82 4.00 13.61
C ARG A 184 1.60 3.61 12.35
N ARG A 185 2.59 4.40 12.01
CA ARG A 185 3.43 4.19 10.84
C ARG A 185 4.88 4.54 11.18
N ASP A 186 5.75 3.58 11.01
CA ASP A 186 7.18 3.73 11.26
C ASP A 186 7.94 3.94 9.94
N PHE A 187 7.35 3.47 8.82
CA PHE A 187 7.87 3.67 7.47
C PHE A 187 6.73 3.80 6.47
N GLU A 188 6.77 4.78 5.58
CA GLU A 188 5.76 5.03 4.56
C GLU A 188 6.33 4.88 3.15
N ILE A 189 5.68 4.03 2.35
CA ILE A 189 6.00 3.81 0.94
C ILE A 189 4.82 4.28 0.09
N VAL A 190 5.06 5.18 -0.83
CA VAL A 190 4.10 5.54 -1.87
C VAL A 190 4.50 4.92 -3.20
N VAL A 191 3.53 4.29 -3.85
CA VAL A 191 3.72 3.64 -5.15
C VAL A 191 2.79 4.31 -6.15
N GLU A 192 3.34 4.71 -7.28
CA GLU A 192 2.57 5.25 -8.40
C GLU A 192 2.98 4.57 -9.71
N ASP A 193 2.08 4.55 -10.65
CA ASP A 193 2.33 4.02 -11.99
C ASP A 193 3.08 5.07 -12.83
N ALA A 194 4.31 4.75 -13.23
CA ALA A 194 5.16 5.62 -14.04
C ALA A 194 4.50 6.04 -15.36
N ASN A 195 3.68 5.17 -15.97
CA ASN A 195 3.02 5.47 -17.24
C ASN A 195 1.87 6.48 -17.07
N ARG A 196 1.20 6.48 -15.91
CA ARG A 196 0.08 7.38 -15.64
C ARG A 196 0.49 8.71 -15.03
N ASN A 197 1.63 8.78 -14.35
CA ASN A 197 2.23 9.99 -13.78
C ASN A 197 1.22 10.95 -13.13
N PHE A 198 0.34 10.43 -12.25
CA PHE A 198 -0.77 11.13 -11.57
C PHE A 198 -1.92 11.57 -12.49
N GLY A 199 -1.94 11.18 -13.78
CA GLY A 199 -2.98 11.55 -14.74
C GLY A 199 -3.11 13.06 -14.89
N ASN A 200 -4.34 13.58 -14.98
CA ASN A 200 -4.61 15.03 -15.12
C ASN A 200 -4.39 15.83 -13.83
N GLN A 201 -3.92 15.22 -12.75
CA GLN A 201 -3.58 15.82 -11.45
C GLN A 201 -4.76 16.53 -10.74
N LEU A 202 -5.98 16.28 -11.16
CA LEU A 202 -7.17 16.75 -10.45
C LEU A 202 -7.57 15.75 -9.36
N PHE A 203 -8.25 16.27 -8.34
CA PHE A 203 -8.88 15.42 -7.33
C PHE A 203 -10.13 14.73 -7.85
N LEU A 204 -10.51 13.64 -7.21
CA LEU A 204 -11.79 12.99 -7.47
C LEU A 204 -12.96 13.99 -7.37
N PRO A 205 -13.98 13.90 -8.24
CA PRO A 205 -14.13 12.95 -9.34
C PRO A 205 -13.56 13.41 -10.69
N ALA A 206 -13.05 14.63 -10.81
CA ALA A 206 -12.52 15.17 -12.07
C ALA A 206 -11.17 14.55 -12.47
N GLY A 207 -10.42 14.03 -11.52
CA GLY A 207 -9.15 13.37 -11.74
C GLY A 207 -8.91 12.20 -10.79
N PRO A 208 -7.75 11.55 -10.88
CA PRO A 208 -7.48 10.34 -10.14
C PRO A 208 -7.02 10.59 -8.70
N LEU A 209 -6.71 11.83 -8.29
CA LEU A 209 -6.14 12.10 -6.98
C LEU A 209 -7.15 11.88 -5.86
N ARG A 210 -6.81 10.99 -4.94
CA ARG A 210 -7.51 10.79 -3.67
C ARG A 210 -6.79 11.46 -2.50
N ASP A 211 -5.53 11.87 -2.73
CA ASP A 211 -4.73 12.60 -1.75
C ASP A 211 -3.81 13.61 -2.45
N ASN A 212 -3.19 14.51 -1.69
CA ASN A 212 -2.34 15.54 -2.23
C ASN A 212 -0.98 14.96 -2.67
N ILE A 213 -0.54 15.29 -3.89
CA ILE A 213 0.76 14.89 -4.44
C ILE A 213 1.93 15.28 -3.50
N TRP A 214 1.80 16.39 -2.75
CA TRP A 214 2.83 16.79 -1.78
C TRP A 214 3.13 15.73 -0.71
N LYS A 215 2.24 14.76 -0.49
CA LYS A 215 2.52 13.63 0.39
C LYS A 215 3.69 12.79 -0.09
N THR A 216 3.88 12.66 -1.40
CA THR A 216 4.99 11.88 -1.97
C THR A 216 6.38 12.43 -1.57
N LYS A 217 6.44 13.72 -1.23
CA LYS A 217 7.67 14.38 -0.76
C LYS A 217 7.94 14.20 0.74
N LYS A 218 6.98 13.66 1.48
CA LYS A 218 7.04 13.52 2.93
C LYS A 218 7.15 12.08 3.40
N VAL A 219 7.03 11.13 2.48
CA VAL A 219 7.15 9.69 2.77
C VAL A 219 8.62 9.27 2.74
N ASP A 220 8.91 8.14 3.34
CA ASP A 220 10.27 7.61 3.44
C ASP A 220 10.77 7.06 2.11
N LEU A 221 9.86 6.49 1.29
CA LEU A 221 10.18 5.93 -0.02
C LEU A 221 9.07 6.22 -1.03
N PHE A 222 9.45 6.69 -2.21
CA PHE A 222 8.56 6.86 -3.35
C PHE A 222 9.04 6.00 -4.52
N ILE A 223 8.15 5.16 -5.05
CA ILE A 223 8.41 4.21 -6.13
C ILE A 223 7.45 4.51 -7.29
N TYR A 224 7.97 4.55 -8.49
CA TYR A 224 7.19 4.67 -9.72
C TYR A 224 7.91 4.03 -10.91
#